data_d204c1f1ffda4324d3a050eb15f09568
#
_entry.id   d204c1f1ffda4324d3a050eb15f09568
#
_cell.length_a   1.000
_cell.length_b   1.000
_cell.length_c   1.000
_cell.angle_alpha   90.00
_cell.angle_beta   90.00
_cell.angle_gamma   90.00
#
_symmetry.space_group_name_H-M   'P 1'
#
loop_
_entity.id
_entity.type
_entity.pdbx_description
1 polymer ?
#
loop_
_entity_poly.entity_id
_entity_poly.type
_entity_poly.pdbx_seq_one_letter_code
_entity_poly.pdbx_strand_id
1 'polypeptide(L)'
;DLRMSRGLGDVYKRQPLLRPGQFYLDMNTTSPQTKREIAAVFADSQGDFVEGAVMASVPVNGSRVPVSVCGAKAKEAAELLNSHGMKFTYLSDDIGLASATKALRSVLAKGIIALVTETVFATDHYHITEEVLDKMKVTMFDERGFMGFCHYCVASAAIHNGRFCHEMEEVLKTLDDLGENSIMTQATLKKFEWLQQEGYAAYFPERAKTYDEVLAVKKMLDEKKGEKANV
;
A
#
# COMPACT_ATOMS: atom_id res chain seq x y z
N ASP A 1 19.11 10.02 -21.75
CA ASP A 1 17.70 10.22 -21.44
C ASP A 1 17.47 9.92 -19.95
N LEU A 2 17.46 10.96 -19.12
CA LEU A 2 17.32 10.87 -17.65
C LEU A 2 15.99 10.22 -17.20
N ARG A 3 15.01 10.15 -18.08
CA ARG A 3 13.71 9.52 -17.81
C ARG A 3 13.72 7.99 -17.93
N MET A 4 14.61 7.45 -18.76
CA MET A 4 14.71 6.00 -18.99
C MET A 4 15.52 5.27 -17.94
N SER A 5 16.49 5.92 -17.30
CA SER A 5 17.39 5.26 -16.34
C SER A 5 16.82 5.15 -14.92
N ARG A 6 15.78 5.90 -14.57
CA ARG A 6 15.24 5.98 -13.19
C ARG A 6 16.33 5.98 -12.11
N GLY A 7 17.45 6.63 -12.37
CA GLY A 7 18.61 6.64 -11.51
C GLY A 7 19.67 5.55 -11.78
N LEU A 8 19.37 4.53 -12.60
CA LEU A 8 20.34 3.45 -12.90
C LEU A 8 21.65 3.97 -13.52
N GLY A 9 21.57 4.97 -14.39
CA GLY A 9 22.77 5.58 -15.00
C GLY A 9 23.69 6.25 -13.95
N ASP A 10 23.15 6.78 -12.86
CA ASP A 10 23.92 7.32 -11.75
C ASP A 10 24.54 6.21 -10.89
N VAL A 11 23.80 5.15 -10.66
CA VAL A 11 24.21 3.96 -9.90
C VAL A 11 25.50 3.37 -10.48
N TYR A 12 25.53 3.08 -11.79
CA TYR A 12 26.73 2.53 -12.46
C TYR A 12 27.93 3.47 -12.43
N LYS A 13 27.72 4.78 -12.41
CA LYS A 13 28.80 5.76 -12.31
C LYS A 13 29.34 5.90 -10.88
N ARG A 14 28.51 5.68 -9.88
CA ARG A 14 28.86 5.88 -8.46
C ARG A 14 29.45 4.63 -7.81
N GLN A 15 28.96 3.46 -8.20
CA GLN A 15 29.40 2.18 -7.65
C GLN A 15 30.94 2.03 -7.57
N PRO A 16 31.73 2.30 -8.63
CA PRO A 16 33.20 2.14 -8.57
C PRO A 16 33.90 3.21 -7.73
N LEU A 17 33.21 4.26 -7.31
CA LEU A 17 33.78 5.36 -6.53
C LEU A 17 33.63 5.19 -5.03
N LEU A 18 32.84 4.21 -4.57
CA LEU A 18 32.63 3.97 -3.15
C LEU A 18 33.88 3.34 -2.51
N ARG A 19 34.17 3.81 -1.28
CA ARG A 19 35.27 3.31 -0.46
C ARG A 19 34.73 2.46 0.69
N PRO A 20 35.55 1.63 1.33
CA PRO A 20 35.15 0.92 2.53
C PRO A 20 34.57 1.86 3.60
N GLY A 21 33.44 1.46 4.20
CA GLY A 21 32.73 2.25 5.22
C GLY A 21 31.83 3.37 4.66
N GLN A 22 31.74 3.53 3.35
CA GLN A 22 30.73 4.40 2.73
C GLN A 22 29.51 3.59 2.31
N PHE A 23 28.36 4.24 2.29
CA PHE A 23 27.14 3.65 1.74
C PHE A 23 26.49 4.54 0.67
N TYR A 24 25.88 3.92 -0.30
CA TYR A 24 25.02 4.55 -1.30
C TYR A 24 23.57 4.41 -0.87
N LEU A 25 22.95 5.53 -0.49
CA LEU A 25 21.53 5.58 -0.09
C LEU A 25 20.67 5.91 -1.32
N ASP A 26 19.93 4.93 -1.84
CA ASP A 26 19.00 5.13 -2.94
C ASP A 26 17.59 5.42 -2.43
N MET A 27 17.16 6.68 -2.54
CA MET A 27 15.81 7.14 -2.16
C MET A 27 14.84 7.27 -3.35
N ASN A 28 15.20 6.80 -4.54
CA ASN A 28 14.29 6.83 -5.69
C ASN A 28 13.05 5.97 -5.44
N THR A 29 11.90 6.42 -5.93
CA THR A 29 10.65 5.65 -5.84
C THR A 29 10.59 4.67 -7.00
N THR A 30 10.90 3.41 -6.73
CA THR A 30 10.87 2.30 -7.67
C THR A 30 10.23 1.07 -7.03
N SER A 31 10.01 0.00 -7.83
CA SER A 31 9.48 -1.26 -7.31
C SER A 31 10.50 -1.98 -6.42
N PRO A 32 10.07 -2.90 -5.53
CA PRO A 32 10.96 -3.75 -4.76
C PRO A 32 11.93 -4.55 -5.63
N GLN A 33 11.48 -5.01 -6.78
CA GLN A 33 12.32 -5.76 -7.72
C GLN A 33 13.43 -4.86 -8.30
N THR A 34 13.09 -3.66 -8.73
CA THR A 34 14.08 -2.68 -9.23
C THR A 34 15.11 -2.32 -8.15
N LYS A 35 14.69 -2.23 -6.86
CA LYS A 35 15.63 -2.00 -5.75
C LYS A 35 16.63 -3.15 -5.60
N ARG A 36 16.17 -4.39 -5.72
CA ARG A 36 17.06 -5.57 -5.70
C ARG A 36 18.04 -5.59 -6.89
N GLU A 37 17.55 -5.23 -8.07
CA GLU A 37 18.40 -5.11 -9.26
C GLU A 37 19.47 -4.02 -9.11
N ILE A 38 19.11 -2.87 -8.54
CA ILE A 38 20.07 -1.80 -8.21
C ILE A 38 21.08 -2.30 -7.16
N ALA A 39 20.62 -2.93 -6.09
CA ALA A 39 21.49 -3.44 -5.04
C ALA A 39 22.51 -4.47 -5.58
N ALA A 40 22.11 -5.32 -6.53
CA ALA A 40 23.01 -6.29 -7.17
C ALA A 40 24.19 -5.65 -7.89
N VAL A 41 24.04 -4.41 -8.40
CA VAL A 41 25.15 -3.65 -9.01
C VAL A 41 26.25 -3.37 -7.99
N PHE A 42 25.90 -3.26 -6.69
CA PHE A 42 26.86 -2.98 -5.62
C PHE A 42 27.51 -4.22 -5.02
N ALA A 43 27.20 -5.44 -5.49
CA ALA A 43 27.73 -6.68 -4.94
C ALA A 43 29.30 -6.71 -4.94
N ASP A 44 29.92 -6.13 -5.97
CA ASP A 44 31.38 -6.03 -6.10
C ASP A 44 31.92 -4.65 -5.67
N SER A 45 31.11 -3.82 -5.05
CA SER A 45 31.53 -2.50 -4.54
C SER A 45 32.28 -2.63 -3.23
N GLN A 46 33.20 -1.69 -2.97
CA GLN A 46 33.83 -1.55 -1.66
C GLN A 46 32.94 -0.89 -0.61
N GLY A 47 31.88 -0.21 -1.03
CA GLY A 47 30.88 0.39 -0.16
C GLY A 47 29.58 -0.38 -0.19
N ASP A 48 28.67 -0.02 0.69
CA ASP A 48 27.41 -0.72 0.92
C ASP A 48 26.23 -0.01 0.23
N PHE A 49 25.26 -0.78 -0.23
CA PHE A 49 23.98 -0.25 -0.71
C PHE A 49 22.96 -0.20 0.42
N VAL A 50 22.27 0.93 0.54
CA VAL A 50 21.13 1.11 1.45
C VAL A 50 19.92 1.60 0.65
N GLU A 51 18.84 0.84 0.71
CA GLU A 51 17.54 1.27 0.17
C GLU A 51 16.89 2.25 1.12
N GLY A 52 16.35 3.36 0.59
CA GLY A 52 15.54 4.31 1.31
C GLY A 52 14.18 4.54 0.65
N ALA A 53 13.13 4.68 1.46
CA ALA A 53 11.80 5.07 1.01
C ALA A 53 11.30 6.25 1.82
N VAL A 54 11.11 7.39 1.16
CA VAL A 54 10.57 8.60 1.77
C VAL A 54 9.08 8.41 2.03
N MET A 55 8.65 8.52 3.30
CA MET A 55 7.30 8.16 3.76
C MET A 55 6.34 9.34 3.90
N ALA A 56 6.81 10.57 3.70
CA ALA A 56 5.98 11.78 3.80
C ALA A 56 6.39 12.84 2.79
N SER A 57 5.75 14.01 2.83
CA SER A 57 6.05 15.15 1.96
C SER A 57 7.35 15.85 2.38
N VAL A 58 8.34 15.87 1.49
CA VAL A 58 9.61 16.57 1.71
C VAL A 58 9.42 18.09 1.89
N PRO A 59 8.63 18.79 1.06
CA PRO A 59 8.38 20.21 1.25
C PRO A 59 7.83 20.59 2.64
N VAL A 60 7.08 19.69 3.28
CA VAL A 60 6.49 19.93 4.61
C VAL A 60 7.48 19.63 5.73
N ASN A 61 8.29 18.58 5.58
CA ASN A 61 9.12 18.03 6.67
C ASN A 61 10.61 18.41 6.55
N GLY A 62 11.05 18.91 5.40
CA GLY A 62 12.46 19.21 5.13
C GLY A 62 13.35 17.98 5.37
N SER A 63 14.49 18.19 6.04
CA SER A 63 15.44 17.14 6.41
C SER A 63 14.91 16.14 7.46
N ARG A 64 13.79 16.46 8.12
CA ARG A 64 13.11 15.58 9.08
C ARG A 64 12.01 14.73 8.46
N VAL A 65 11.95 14.65 7.13
CA VAL A 65 11.01 13.74 6.47
C VAL A 65 11.27 12.30 6.92
N PRO A 66 10.23 11.55 7.33
CA PRO A 66 10.41 10.15 7.70
C PRO A 66 10.87 9.32 6.50
N VAL A 67 11.94 8.56 6.68
CA VAL A 67 12.49 7.64 5.68
C VAL A 67 12.65 6.26 6.30
N SER A 68 12.07 5.25 5.67
CA SER A 68 12.32 3.85 6.04
C SER A 68 13.48 3.31 5.22
N VAL A 69 14.37 2.55 5.85
CA VAL A 69 15.57 2.03 5.20
C VAL A 69 15.73 0.51 5.38
N CYS A 70 16.29 -0.13 4.34
CA CYS A 70 16.61 -1.55 4.31
C CYS A 70 18.01 -1.80 3.74
N GLY A 71 18.60 -2.94 4.10
CA GLY A 71 19.92 -3.39 3.67
C GLY A 71 20.84 -3.71 4.83
N ALA A 72 21.90 -4.47 4.59
CA ALA A 72 22.82 -4.96 5.60
C ALA A 72 23.46 -3.84 6.48
N LYS A 73 23.60 -2.64 5.93
CA LYS A 73 24.11 -1.44 6.64
C LYS A 73 23.06 -0.38 6.92
N ALA A 74 21.78 -0.70 6.72
CA ALA A 74 20.70 0.26 6.89
C ALA A 74 20.52 0.74 8.33
N LYS A 75 20.81 -0.11 9.32
CA LYS A 75 20.78 0.26 10.74
C LYS A 75 21.84 1.29 11.08
N GLU A 76 23.09 1.03 10.68
CA GLU A 76 24.23 1.95 10.88
C GLU A 76 23.98 3.28 10.15
N ALA A 77 23.47 3.22 8.92
CA ALA A 77 23.12 4.41 8.14
C ALA A 77 22.03 5.23 8.83
N ALA A 78 20.99 4.58 9.35
CA ALA A 78 19.91 5.26 10.07
C ALA A 78 20.43 5.93 11.36
N GLU A 79 21.25 5.27 12.15
CA GLU A 79 21.86 5.82 13.37
C GLU A 79 22.72 7.04 13.05
N LEU A 80 23.58 6.96 12.03
CA LEU A 80 24.40 8.08 11.58
C LEU A 80 23.56 9.28 11.14
N LEU A 81 22.57 9.07 10.28
CA LEU A 81 21.74 10.17 9.75
C LEU A 81 20.86 10.77 10.84
N ASN A 82 20.35 9.97 11.77
CA ASN A 82 19.59 10.45 12.93
C ASN A 82 20.44 11.28 13.89
N SER A 83 21.72 10.99 14.06
CA SER A 83 22.63 11.82 14.86
C SER A 83 22.81 13.24 14.30
N HIS A 84 22.49 13.43 13.00
CA HIS A 84 22.46 14.73 12.32
C HIS A 84 21.05 15.34 12.26
N GLY A 85 20.11 14.88 13.08
CA GLY A 85 18.75 15.43 13.21
C GLY A 85 17.77 15.02 12.12
N MET A 86 18.11 13.99 11.30
CA MET A 86 17.20 13.40 10.31
C MET A 86 16.27 12.38 10.99
N LYS A 87 15.33 11.78 10.22
CA LYS A 87 14.35 10.82 10.75
C LYS A 87 14.31 9.55 9.90
N PHE A 88 15.24 8.67 10.17
CA PHE A 88 15.39 7.39 9.50
C PHE A 88 14.98 6.23 10.41
N THR A 89 14.23 5.27 9.86
CA THR A 89 13.78 4.07 10.57
C THR A 89 14.28 2.84 9.83
N TYR A 90 15.12 2.05 10.49
CA TYR A 90 15.51 0.74 10.00
C TYR A 90 14.30 -0.22 10.03
N LEU A 91 14.07 -0.94 8.94
CA LEU A 91 13.01 -1.94 8.82
C LEU A 91 13.56 -3.37 8.80
N SER A 92 14.59 -3.64 7.96
CA SER A 92 15.11 -4.99 7.72
C SER A 92 16.43 -4.92 6.97
N ASP A 93 17.17 -6.03 6.97
CA ASP A 93 18.30 -6.22 6.06
C ASP A 93 17.84 -6.54 4.63
N ASP A 94 16.58 -6.95 4.44
CA ASP A 94 16.04 -7.36 3.14
C ASP A 94 15.73 -6.17 2.22
N ILE A 95 16.49 -6.05 1.14
CA ILE A 95 16.27 -5.04 0.10
C ILE A 95 14.91 -5.27 -0.57
N GLY A 96 14.17 -4.19 -0.75
CA GLY A 96 12.84 -4.17 -1.35
C GLY A 96 11.71 -3.98 -0.33
N LEU A 97 11.96 -4.18 0.98
CA LEU A 97 10.90 -4.07 1.99
C LEU A 97 10.47 -2.61 2.23
N ALA A 98 11.39 -1.64 2.19
CA ALA A 98 11.04 -0.23 2.34
C ALA A 98 10.20 0.27 1.16
N SER A 99 10.56 -0.07 -0.08
CA SER A 99 9.77 0.25 -1.27
C SER A 99 8.45 -0.51 -1.32
N ALA A 100 8.40 -1.77 -0.89
CA ALA A 100 7.14 -2.52 -0.75
C ALA A 100 6.20 -1.83 0.23
N THR A 101 6.69 -1.46 1.40
CA THR A 101 5.90 -0.73 2.43
C THR A 101 5.32 0.56 1.86
N LYS A 102 6.13 1.35 1.14
CA LYS A 102 5.66 2.59 0.50
C LYS A 102 4.63 2.32 -0.59
N ALA A 103 4.87 1.33 -1.45
CA ALA A 103 3.97 0.99 -2.55
C ALA A 103 2.61 0.50 -2.03
N LEU A 104 2.61 -0.44 -1.08
CA LEU A 104 1.39 -1.01 -0.52
C LEU A 104 0.61 0.00 0.32
N ARG A 105 1.30 0.87 1.08
CA ARG A 105 0.64 2.01 1.73
C ARG A 105 -0.07 2.91 0.71
N SER A 106 0.50 3.09 -0.48
CA SER A 106 -0.09 3.92 -1.53
C SER A 106 -1.39 3.33 -2.09
N VAL A 107 -1.58 2.02 -2.07
CA VAL A 107 -2.85 1.37 -2.44
C VAL A 107 -3.99 1.94 -1.58
N LEU A 108 -3.84 1.90 -0.26
CA LEU A 108 -4.86 2.41 0.65
C LEU A 108 -5.01 3.93 0.55
N ALA A 109 -3.90 4.68 0.62
CA ALA A 109 -3.94 6.14 0.63
C ALA A 109 -4.55 6.73 -0.65
N LYS A 110 -4.19 6.20 -1.83
CA LYS A 110 -4.72 6.68 -3.12
C LYS A 110 -6.13 6.13 -3.39
N GLY A 111 -6.42 4.92 -2.93
CA GLY A 111 -7.77 4.37 -2.98
C GLY A 111 -8.76 5.22 -2.21
N ILE A 112 -8.44 5.61 -0.96
CA ILE A 112 -9.29 6.50 -0.17
C ILE A 112 -9.51 7.86 -0.87
N ILE A 113 -8.43 8.47 -1.40
CA ILE A 113 -8.54 9.74 -2.12
C ILE A 113 -9.51 9.61 -3.29
N ALA A 114 -9.39 8.57 -4.09
CA ALA A 114 -10.22 8.36 -5.27
C ALA A 114 -11.69 8.09 -4.88
N LEU A 115 -11.93 7.25 -3.87
CA LEU A 115 -13.28 6.97 -3.35
C LEU A 115 -13.96 8.23 -2.79
N VAL A 116 -13.24 9.02 -1.99
CA VAL A 116 -13.78 10.28 -1.46
C VAL A 116 -14.09 11.25 -2.59
N THR A 117 -13.25 11.33 -3.62
CA THR A 117 -13.50 12.20 -4.78
C THR A 117 -14.77 11.81 -5.52
N GLU A 118 -14.95 10.51 -5.85
CA GLU A 118 -16.16 10.00 -6.50
C GLU A 118 -17.41 10.24 -5.63
N THR A 119 -17.31 9.98 -4.32
CA THR A 119 -18.41 10.25 -3.37
C THR A 119 -18.80 11.73 -3.35
N VAL A 120 -17.82 12.64 -3.22
CA VAL A 120 -18.09 14.09 -3.15
C VAL A 120 -18.74 14.59 -4.43
N PHE A 121 -18.30 14.16 -5.60
CA PHE A 121 -18.89 14.55 -6.87
C PHE A 121 -20.33 14.06 -7.00
N ALA A 122 -20.60 12.80 -6.65
CA ALA A 122 -21.94 12.24 -6.70
C ALA A 122 -22.91 12.91 -5.71
N THR A 123 -22.47 13.17 -4.49
CA THR A 123 -23.31 13.77 -3.44
C THR A 123 -23.63 15.24 -3.68
N ASP A 124 -22.81 15.95 -4.45
CA ASP A 124 -23.04 17.35 -4.82
C ASP A 124 -24.35 17.53 -5.63
N HIS A 125 -24.69 16.57 -6.50
CA HIS A 125 -25.95 16.59 -7.25
C HIS A 125 -27.20 16.67 -6.35
N TYR A 126 -27.12 16.09 -5.16
CA TYR A 126 -28.22 16.09 -4.19
C TYR A 126 -28.05 17.15 -3.09
N HIS A 127 -26.94 17.90 -3.09
CA HIS A 127 -26.57 18.88 -2.04
C HIS A 127 -26.51 18.27 -0.62
N ILE A 128 -26.03 17.01 -0.50
CA ILE A 128 -25.98 16.25 0.77
C ILE A 128 -24.54 15.83 1.14
N THR A 129 -23.53 16.46 0.56
CA THR A 129 -22.12 16.06 0.75
C THR A 129 -21.72 16.03 2.22
N GLU A 130 -22.00 17.09 2.97
CA GLU A 130 -21.64 17.19 4.38
C GLU A 130 -22.36 16.10 5.21
N GLU A 131 -23.63 15.84 4.94
CA GLU A 131 -24.41 14.82 5.65
C GLU A 131 -23.84 13.41 5.42
N VAL A 132 -23.49 13.08 4.18
CA VAL A 132 -22.91 11.77 3.85
C VAL A 132 -21.55 11.60 4.51
N LEU A 133 -20.67 12.62 4.44
CA LEU A 133 -19.36 12.57 5.06
C LEU A 133 -19.43 12.50 6.59
N ASP A 134 -20.36 13.19 7.22
CA ASP A 134 -20.55 13.15 8.67
C ASP A 134 -21.05 11.77 9.15
N LYS A 135 -21.95 11.13 8.40
CA LYS A 135 -22.35 9.74 8.66
C LYS A 135 -21.18 8.75 8.49
N MET A 136 -20.33 8.95 7.49
CA MET A 136 -19.14 8.13 7.31
C MET A 136 -18.11 8.28 8.43
N LYS A 137 -17.99 9.48 9.01
CA LYS A 137 -17.12 9.76 10.15
C LYS A 137 -17.38 8.83 11.33
N VAL A 138 -18.65 8.55 11.65
CA VAL A 138 -19.04 7.65 12.75
C VAL A 138 -18.54 6.23 12.50
N THR A 139 -18.50 5.79 11.24
CA THR A 139 -18.03 4.44 10.89
C THR A 139 -16.50 4.34 10.86
N MET A 140 -15.81 5.39 10.38
CA MET A 140 -14.36 5.37 10.16
C MET A 140 -13.54 5.75 11.40
N PHE A 141 -14.08 6.60 12.28
CA PHE A 141 -13.37 7.21 13.40
C PHE A 141 -14.04 6.96 14.75
N ASP A 142 -14.50 5.73 14.97
CA ASP A 142 -15.05 5.29 16.25
C ASP A 142 -13.96 4.84 17.25
N GLU A 143 -14.37 4.30 18.39
CA GLU A 143 -13.49 3.83 19.47
C GLU A 143 -12.51 2.73 19.03
N ARG A 144 -12.78 2.02 17.94
CA ARG A 144 -11.89 0.97 17.41
C ARG A 144 -10.55 1.51 16.91
N GLY A 145 -10.48 2.80 16.61
CA GLY A 145 -9.32 3.40 15.98
C GLY A 145 -9.03 2.84 14.59
N PHE A 146 -7.97 3.32 13.96
CA PHE A 146 -7.67 2.96 12.57
C PHE A 146 -7.44 1.45 12.34
N MET A 147 -6.72 0.78 13.25
CA MET A 147 -6.48 -0.67 13.10
C MET A 147 -7.75 -1.48 13.27
N GLY A 148 -8.60 -1.14 14.26
CA GLY A 148 -9.89 -1.78 14.43
C GLY A 148 -10.83 -1.55 13.24
N PHE A 149 -10.78 -0.38 12.62
CA PHE A 149 -11.48 -0.11 11.36
C PHE A 149 -10.97 -1.00 10.21
N CYS A 150 -9.64 -1.19 10.07
CA CYS A 150 -9.08 -2.10 9.08
C CYS A 150 -9.52 -3.56 9.30
N HIS A 151 -9.51 -4.03 10.55
CA HIS A 151 -10.04 -5.36 10.91
C HIS A 151 -11.51 -5.50 10.50
N TYR A 152 -12.33 -4.51 10.85
CA TYR A 152 -13.75 -4.47 10.51
C TYR A 152 -13.98 -4.52 8.99
N CYS A 153 -13.27 -3.73 8.19
CA CYS A 153 -13.42 -3.69 6.75
C CYS A 153 -13.15 -5.06 6.11
N VAL A 154 -12.01 -5.67 6.44
CA VAL A 154 -11.60 -6.96 5.84
C VAL A 154 -12.54 -8.08 6.29
N ALA A 155 -12.90 -8.14 7.57
CA ALA A 155 -13.81 -9.14 8.11
C ALA A 155 -15.24 -9.01 7.52
N SER A 156 -15.74 -7.78 7.37
CA SER A 156 -17.05 -7.52 6.76
C SER A 156 -17.07 -7.89 5.28
N ALA A 157 -16.01 -7.57 4.54
CA ALA A 157 -15.90 -7.94 3.13
C ALA A 157 -15.86 -9.47 2.94
N ALA A 158 -15.21 -10.20 3.85
CA ALA A 158 -15.14 -11.65 3.77
C ALA A 158 -16.50 -12.33 3.95
N ILE A 159 -17.34 -11.86 4.88
CA ILE A 159 -18.63 -12.50 5.21
C ILE A 159 -19.81 -11.91 4.41
N HIS A 160 -19.79 -10.60 4.10
CA HIS A 160 -20.93 -9.89 3.52
C HIS A 160 -20.77 -9.59 2.02
N ASN A 161 -19.78 -10.20 1.33
CA ASN A 161 -19.48 -9.92 -0.07
C ASN A 161 -20.71 -9.99 -0.99
N GLY A 162 -21.56 -11.00 -0.87
CA GLY A 162 -22.78 -11.14 -1.69
C GLY A 162 -23.76 -9.96 -1.49
N ARG A 163 -24.02 -9.57 -0.23
CA ARG A 163 -24.88 -8.41 0.06
C ARG A 163 -24.25 -7.11 -0.47
N PHE A 164 -22.94 -6.97 -0.32
CA PHE A 164 -22.22 -5.79 -0.83
C PHE A 164 -22.23 -5.70 -2.36
N CYS A 165 -22.23 -6.84 -3.09
CA CYS A 165 -22.42 -6.82 -4.54
C CYS A 165 -23.76 -6.16 -4.90
N HIS A 166 -24.87 -6.61 -4.31
CA HIS A 166 -26.18 -6.05 -4.58
C HIS A 166 -26.28 -4.56 -4.21
N GLU A 167 -25.70 -4.14 -3.08
CA GLU A 167 -25.64 -2.74 -2.69
C GLU A 167 -24.88 -1.91 -3.73
N MET A 168 -23.73 -2.39 -4.23
CA MET A 168 -22.95 -1.66 -5.23
C MET A 168 -23.62 -1.62 -6.61
N GLU A 169 -24.38 -2.63 -6.99
CA GLU A 169 -25.20 -2.61 -8.20
C GLU A 169 -26.24 -1.50 -8.16
N GLU A 170 -26.90 -1.27 -7.03
CA GLU A 170 -27.87 -0.17 -6.86
C GLU A 170 -27.19 1.22 -6.83
N VAL A 171 -25.99 1.30 -6.21
CA VAL A 171 -25.18 2.52 -6.25
C VAL A 171 -24.75 2.85 -7.68
N LEU A 172 -24.36 1.85 -8.49
CA LEU A 172 -24.00 2.06 -9.89
C LEU A 172 -25.16 2.62 -10.72
N LYS A 173 -26.40 2.14 -10.52
CA LYS A 173 -27.58 2.70 -11.16
C LYS A 173 -27.77 4.17 -10.79
N THR A 174 -27.59 4.49 -9.50
CA THR A 174 -27.69 5.87 -9.02
C THR A 174 -26.66 6.79 -9.68
N LEU A 175 -25.41 6.34 -9.80
CA LEU A 175 -24.35 7.12 -10.46
C LEU A 175 -24.58 7.28 -11.97
N ASP A 176 -25.10 6.24 -12.61
CA ASP A 176 -25.47 6.27 -14.04
C ASP A 176 -26.60 7.25 -14.31
N ASP A 177 -27.65 7.24 -13.48
CA ASP A 177 -28.76 8.21 -13.55
C ASP A 177 -28.29 9.67 -13.38
N LEU A 178 -27.21 9.89 -12.63
CA LEU A 178 -26.60 11.22 -12.44
C LEU A 178 -25.63 11.59 -13.57
N GLY A 179 -25.25 10.64 -14.44
CA GLY A 179 -24.20 10.82 -15.45
C GLY A 179 -22.81 10.97 -14.84
N GLU A 180 -22.61 10.47 -13.60
CA GLU A 180 -21.33 10.56 -12.89
C GLU A 180 -20.39 9.41 -13.20
N ASN A 181 -19.08 9.71 -13.09
CA ASN A 181 -18.04 8.70 -13.24
C ASN A 181 -18.07 7.72 -12.06
N SER A 182 -18.20 6.42 -12.35
CA SER A 182 -18.37 5.35 -11.36
C SER A 182 -17.20 4.36 -11.31
N ILE A 183 -16.00 4.77 -11.71
CA ILE A 183 -14.81 3.88 -11.83
C ILE A 183 -14.49 3.19 -10.50
N MET A 184 -14.53 3.92 -9.38
CA MET A 184 -14.21 3.36 -8.08
C MET A 184 -15.30 2.43 -7.56
N THR A 185 -16.56 2.76 -7.79
CA THR A 185 -17.70 1.91 -7.45
C THR A 185 -17.70 0.62 -8.26
N GLN A 186 -17.40 0.69 -9.58
CA GLN A 186 -17.22 -0.52 -10.42
C GLN A 186 -16.08 -1.39 -9.93
N ALA A 187 -14.93 -0.79 -9.56
CA ALA A 187 -13.79 -1.54 -9.02
C ALA A 187 -14.12 -2.17 -7.67
N THR A 188 -14.92 -1.50 -6.85
CA THR A 188 -15.40 -2.00 -5.55
C THR A 188 -16.32 -3.20 -5.74
N LEU A 189 -17.29 -3.12 -6.66
CA LEU A 189 -18.15 -4.26 -7.02
C LEU A 189 -17.32 -5.47 -7.46
N LYS A 190 -16.40 -5.29 -8.42
CA LYS A 190 -15.50 -6.36 -8.88
C LYS A 190 -14.70 -6.99 -7.76
N LYS A 191 -14.30 -6.22 -6.74
CA LYS A 191 -13.60 -6.76 -5.59
C LYS A 191 -14.48 -7.66 -4.74
N PHE A 192 -15.75 -7.30 -4.53
CA PHE A 192 -16.70 -8.13 -3.78
C PHE A 192 -17.14 -9.35 -4.57
N GLU A 193 -17.38 -9.25 -5.89
CA GLU A 193 -17.63 -10.40 -6.77
C GLU A 193 -16.49 -11.41 -6.72
N TRP A 194 -15.23 -10.94 -6.74
CA TRP A 194 -14.07 -11.81 -6.60
C TRP A 194 -14.07 -12.53 -5.25
N LEU A 195 -14.35 -11.85 -4.13
CA LEU A 195 -14.44 -12.49 -2.81
C LEU A 195 -15.57 -13.54 -2.77
N GLN A 196 -16.69 -13.27 -3.43
CA GLN A 196 -17.82 -14.19 -3.53
C GLN A 196 -17.45 -15.43 -4.34
N GLN A 197 -16.82 -15.26 -5.51
CA GLN A 197 -16.34 -16.34 -6.37
C GLN A 197 -15.32 -17.24 -5.67
N GLU A 198 -14.43 -16.65 -4.86
CA GLU A 198 -13.47 -17.39 -4.03
C GLU A 198 -14.12 -18.13 -2.85
N GLY A 199 -15.39 -17.87 -2.57
CA GLY A 199 -16.16 -18.57 -1.54
C GLY A 199 -15.80 -18.19 -0.11
N TYR A 200 -15.25 -17.01 0.13
CA TYR A 200 -14.82 -16.57 1.47
C TYR A 200 -15.90 -16.70 2.53
N ALA A 201 -17.14 -16.34 2.21
CA ALA A 201 -18.24 -16.32 3.17
C ALA A 201 -18.53 -17.70 3.80
N ALA A 202 -18.25 -18.81 3.08
CA ALA A 202 -18.46 -20.15 3.59
C ALA A 202 -17.52 -20.54 4.76
N TYR A 203 -16.43 -19.81 4.95
CA TYR A 203 -15.47 -20.05 6.04
C TYR A 203 -15.76 -19.25 7.30
N PHE A 204 -16.74 -18.34 7.25
CA PHE A 204 -17.06 -17.44 8.35
C PHE A 204 -18.55 -17.54 8.72
N PRO A 205 -18.95 -18.51 9.57
CA PRO A 205 -20.31 -18.59 10.11
C PRO A 205 -20.65 -17.35 10.95
N GLU A 206 -19.63 -16.74 11.56
CA GLU A 206 -19.67 -15.44 12.23
C GLU A 206 -18.58 -14.54 11.67
N ARG A 207 -18.74 -13.22 11.84
CA ARG A 207 -17.73 -12.25 11.37
C ARG A 207 -16.40 -12.45 12.10
N ALA A 208 -15.32 -12.60 11.35
CA ALA A 208 -13.96 -12.62 11.90
C ALA A 208 -13.68 -11.40 12.78
N LYS A 209 -12.90 -11.57 13.83
CA LYS A 209 -12.51 -10.48 14.75
C LYS A 209 -11.34 -9.66 14.18
N THR A 210 -10.46 -10.32 13.44
CA THR A 210 -9.26 -9.71 12.89
C THR A 210 -9.11 -10.03 11.39
N TYR A 211 -8.35 -9.22 10.67
CA TYR A 211 -7.99 -9.54 9.29
C TYR A 211 -7.04 -10.74 9.19
N ASP A 212 -6.33 -11.11 10.28
CA ASP A 212 -5.42 -12.27 10.28
C ASP A 212 -6.18 -13.59 10.08
N GLU A 213 -7.40 -13.70 10.63
CA GLU A 213 -8.28 -14.83 10.39
C GLU A 213 -8.65 -14.94 8.90
N VAL A 214 -8.91 -13.80 8.24
CA VAL A 214 -9.21 -13.76 6.81
C VAL A 214 -7.97 -14.08 5.97
N LEU A 215 -6.79 -13.61 6.39
CA LEU A 215 -5.52 -13.94 5.73
C LEU A 215 -5.18 -15.43 5.85
N ALA A 216 -5.53 -16.09 6.95
CA ALA A 216 -5.36 -17.54 7.10
C ALA A 216 -6.22 -18.30 6.06
N VAL A 217 -7.49 -17.90 5.89
CA VAL A 217 -8.36 -18.48 4.84
C VAL A 217 -7.80 -18.20 3.44
N LYS A 218 -7.30 -16.98 3.19
CA LYS A 218 -6.67 -16.64 1.91
C LYS A 218 -5.51 -17.57 1.58
N LYS A 219 -4.59 -17.79 2.51
CA LYS A 219 -3.44 -18.69 2.31
C LYS A 219 -3.88 -20.10 1.97
N MET A 220 -4.85 -20.64 2.71
CA MET A 220 -5.42 -21.96 2.45
C MET A 220 -6.05 -22.06 1.05
N LEU A 221 -6.78 -21.03 0.59
CA LEU A 221 -7.37 -20.99 -0.74
C LEU A 221 -6.32 -20.92 -1.85
N ASP A 222 -5.26 -20.15 -1.64
CA ASP A 222 -4.15 -20.02 -2.59
C ASP A 222 -3.39 -21.36 -2.73
N GLU A 223 -3.15 -22.08 -1.63
CA GLU A 223 -2.53 -23.41 -1.62
C GLU A 223 -3.36 -24.43 -2.41
N LYS A 224 -4.68 -24.49 -2.17
CA LYS A 224 -5.60 -25.37 -2.92
C LYS A 224 -5.61 -25.10 -4.43
N LYS A 225 -5.41 -23.82 -4.85
CA LYS A 225 -5.31 -23.48 -6.28
C LYS A 225 -3.97 -23.93 -6.86
N GLY A 226 -2.89 -23.76 -6.13
CA GLY A 226 -1.56 -24.21 -6.55
C GLY A 226 -1.52 -25.73 -6.77
N GLU A 227 -2.18 -26.51 -5.91
CA GLU A 227 -2.29 -27.97 -6.06
C GLU A 227 -3.08 -28.36 -7.32
N LYS A 228 -4.20 -27.66 -7.62
CA LYS A 228 -5.01 -27.94 -8.82
C LYS A 228 -4.34 -27.53 -10.14
N ALA A 229 -3.43 -26.57 -10.10
CA ALA A 229 -2.70 -26.13 -11.30
C ALA A 229 -1.53 -27.07 -11.67
N ASN A 230 -1.15 -27.98 -10.78
CA ASN A 230 -0.06 -28.95 -10.94
C ASN A 230 -0.55 -30.38 -11.28
N VAL A 231 -1.86 -30.58 -11.49
CA VAL A 231 -2.51 -31.81 -11.93
C VAL A 231 -3.04 -31.63 -13.35
#